data_d6e05a918f6c161979ecc2695c98f1d2
#
_entry.id   d6e05a918f6c161979ecc2695c98f1d2
#
_cell.length_a   1.000
_cell.length_b   1.000
_cell.length_c   1.000
_cell.angle_alpha   90.00
_cell.angle_beta   90.00
_cell.angle_gamma   90.00
#
_symmetry.space_group_name_H-M   'P 1'
#
loop_
_entity.id
_entity.type
_entity.pdbx_description
1 polymer ?
#
loop_
_entity_poly.entity_id
_entity_poly.type
_entity_poly.pdbx_seq_one_letter_code
_entity_poly.pdbx_strand_id
1 'polypeptide(L)'
;MGSSKMAAVAMLVGQSGSVNVVAHASVPSKGMAKGVFVNLDEAIESVTKVLSKLREKLGRRPENIFVNISGIGVRGQRSSGMTPLAARGREVTKFDIQRSIEAASTVTLPLDREVLHRIVHRFSVDGENFIADPIGLHAARLTCEVYLVSAPMNQVHDIQKCVNEAGYDAREVVFTGIADSCSILDQQDRKGCVMILDIGHSVTEACLFSEGVLKRIAVVPFGALNLKGGFREVPVIEEAMAAIGSDMRQARESGTQINSVIVTGGAAFTDGLIEFIEEKFSRPAKTGAIRDSVGNLTDIDNFRAITATGLARYGAGKLTGQKREFMTPIRRMSSKVVDLINSYF
;
A
#
# COMPACT_ATOMS: atom_id res chain seq x y z
N MET A 1 4.07 -3.71 -11.51
CA MET A 1 4.35 -5.03 -12.12
C MET A 1 3.27 -5.99 -11.69
N GLY A 2 2.66 -6.74 -12.60
CA GLY A 2 1.62 -7.72 -12.30
C GLY A 2 1.80 -8.98 -13.12
N SER A 3 1.19 -10.12 -12.70
CA SER A 3 1.34 -11.41 -13.39
C SER A 3 0.65 -11.48 -14.76
N SER A 4 -0.29 -10.59 -15.07
CA SER A 4 -0.99 -10.55 -16.36
C SER A 4 -0.49 -9.42 -17.26
N LYS A 5 -0.16 -8.28 -16.69
CA LYS A 5 0.31 -7.08 -17.41
C LYS A 5 1.31 -6.29 -16.57
N MET A 6 2.19 -5.58 -17.26
CA MET A 6 2.98 -4.50 -16.70
C MET A 6 2.42 -3.17 -17.17
N ALA A 7 2.20 -2.24 -16.25
CA ALA A 7 1.71 -0.91 -16.54
C ALA A 7 2.61 0.16 -15.91
N ALA A 8 2.79 1.25 -16.59
CA ALA A 8 3.56 2.39 -16.12
C ALA A 8 2.77 3.69 -16.39
N VAL A 9 2.80 4.60 -15.42
CA VAL A 9 2.18 5.92 -15.49
C VAL A 9 3.24 6.96 -15.15
N ALA A 10 3.33 8.02 -15.95
CA ALA A 10 4.16 9.18 -15.67
C ALA A 10 3.28 10.34 -15.22
N MET A 11 3.71 11.01 -14.15
CA MET A 11 3.09 12.22 -13.65
C MET A 11 4.08 13.37 -13.62
N LEU A 12 3.58 14.57 -13.89
CA LEU A 12 4.28 15.82 -13.63
C LEU A 12 3.79 16.39 -12.31
N VAL A 13 4.75 16.82 -11.50
CA VAL A 13 4.49 17.53 -10.25
C VAL A 13 4.72 19.02 -10.54
N GLY A 14 3.67 19.82 -10.47
CA GLY A 14 3.74 21.26 -10.62
C GLY A 14 4.28 21.96 -9.38
N GLN A 15 4.72 23.21 -9.52
CA GLN A 15 5.24 24.02 -8.40
C GLN A 15 4.24 24.22 -7.26
N SER A 16 2.95 24.19 -7.56
CA SER A 16 1.86 24.26 -6.56
C SER A 16 1.55 22.92 -5.89
N GLY A 17 2.32 21.84 -6.19
CA GLY A 17 2.01 20.50 -5.74
C GLY A 17 0.89 19.80 -6.54
N SER A 18 0.37 20.43 -7.60
CA SER A 18 -0.57 19.77 -8.51
C SER A 18 0.09 18.59 -9.22
N VAL A 19 -0.64 17.50 -9.36
CA VAL A 19 -0.14 16.25 -9.95
C VAL A 19 -0.99 15.89 -11.15
N ASN A 20 -0.38 15.82 -12.34
CA ASN A 20 -1.06 15.53 -13.60
C ASN A 20 -0.48 14.31 -14.29
N VAL A 21 -1.34 13.37 -14.72
CA VAL A 21 -0.93 12.25 -15.58
C VAL A 21 -0.61 12.78 -16.97
N VAL A 22 0.62 12.53 -17.43
CA VAL A 22 1.09 13.02 -18.73
C VAL A 22 1.34 11.90 -19.74
N ALA A 23 1.61 10.69 -19.27
CA ALA A 23 1.75 9.52 -20.14
C ALA A 23 1.42 8.23 -19.37
N HIS A 24 0.93 7.24 -20.09
CA HIS A 24 0.77 5.88 -19.58
C HIS A 24 1.15 4.85 -20.65
N ALA A 25 1.60 3.69 -20.23
CA ALA A 25 1.91 2.57 -21.10
C ALA A 25 1.56 1.25 -20.41
N SER A 26 1.18 0.25 -21.19
CA SER A 26 1.01 -1.11 -20.70
C SER A 26 1.47 -2.13 -21.75
N VAL A 27 1.93 -3.29 -21.25
CA VAL A 27 2.31 -4.45 -22.07
C VAL A 27 1.86 -5.73 -21.37
N PRO A 28 1.61 -6.83 -22.08
CA PRO A 28 1.46 -8.14 -21.46
C PRO A 28 2.68 -8.47 -20.59
N SER A 29 2.45 -9.07 -19.43
CA SER A 29 3.53 -9.50 -18.53
C SER A 29 4.01 -10.88 -18.93
N LYS A 30 5.32 -11.07 -18.93
CA LYS A 30 5.98 -12.37 -19.03
C LYS A 30 6.93 -12.53 -17.84
N GLY A 31 7.29 -13.78 -17.53
CA GLY A 31 8.24 -14.08 -16.46
C GLY A 31 7.74 -13.91 -15.03
N MET A 32 6.45 -13.61 -14.81
CA MET A 32 5.85 -13.46 -13.48
C MET A 32 4.63 -14.35 -13.30
N ALA A 33 4.55 -15.03 -12.15
CA ALA A 33 3.38 -15.80 -11.72
C ALA A 33 3.16 -15.65 -10.21
N LYS A 34 1.90 -15.50 -9.77
CA LYS A 34 1.53 -15.36 -8.35
C LYS A 34 2.30 -14.26 -7.60
N GLY A 35 2.65 -13.17 -8.31
CA GLY A 35 3.40 -12.06 -7.75
C GLY A 35 4.91 -12.29 -7.61
N VAL A 36 5.45 -13.45 -8.04
CA VAL A 36 6.87 -13.77 -7.99
C VAL A 36 7.46 -13.96 -9.40
N PHE A 37 8.78 -13.79 -9.52
CA PHE A 37 9.49 -14.04 -10.77
C PHE A 37 9.68 -15.55 -10.98
N VAL A 38 9.24 -16.05 -12.14
CA VAL A 38 9.45 -17.42 -12.59
C VAL A 38 10.48 -17.49 -13.73
N ASN A 39 10.65 -16.38 -14.43
CA ASN A 39 11.71 -16.18 -15.44
C ASN A 39 12.11 -14.70 -15.42
N LEU A 40 13.30 -14.42 -14.89
CA LEU A 40 13.76 -13.04 -14.67
C LEU A 40 14.04 -12.33 -16.01
N ASP A 41 14.60 -13.02 -17.00
CA ASP A 41 14.94 -12.43 -18.30
C ASP A 41 13.68 -11.98 -19.06
N GLU A 42 12.64 -12.79 -19.06
CA GLU A 42 11.34 -12.40 -19.64
C GLU A 42 10.68 -11.23 -18.89
N ALA A 43 10.87 -11.17 -17.58
CA ALA A 43 10.37 -10.06 -16.77
C ALA A 43 11.13 -8.77 -17.10
N ILE A 44 12.45 -8.81 -17.20
CA ILE A 44 13.31 -7.70 -17.63
C ILE A 44 12.88 -7.20 -19.02
N GLU A 45 12.65 -8.09 -19.98
CA GLU A 45 12.17 -7.72 -21.31
C GLU A 45 10.82 -6.98 -21.24
N SER A 46 9.88 -7.45 -20.40
CA SER A 46 8.57 -6.82 -20.22
C SER A 46 8.69 -5.44 -19.57
N VAL A 47 9.57 -5.28 -18.55
CA VAL A 47 9.84 -3.99 -17.92
C VAL A 47 10.48 -3.02 -18.90
N THR A 48 11.49 -3.47 -19.66
CA THR A 48 12.15 -2.65 -20.68
C THR A 48 11.16 -2.16 -21.73
N LYS A 49 10.26 -3.02 -22.20
CA LYS A 49 9.23 -2.68 -23.18
C LYS A 49 8.24 -1.64 -22.66
N VAL A 50 7.77 -1.78 -21.43
CA VAL A 50 6.79 -0.82 -20.88
C VAL A 50 7.43 0.54 -20.61
N LEU A 51 8.68 0.56 -20.12
CA LEU A 51 9.41 1.82 -19.87
C LEU A 51 9.81 2.52 -21.18
N SER A 52 10.21 1.77 -22.22
CA SER A 52 10.47 2.32 -23.56
C SER A 52 9.22 2.98 -24.15
N LYS A 53 8.08 2.28 -24.12
CA LYS A 53 6.80 2.85 -24.58
C LYS A 53 6.39 4.09 -23.77
N LEU A 54 6.63 4.09 -22.46
CA LEU A 54 6.34 5.26 -21.63
C LEU A 54 7.23 6.44 -22.02
N ARG A 55 8.54 6.20 -22.21
CA ARG A 55 9.53 7.20 -22.64
C ARG A 55 9.17 7.80 -24.00
N GLU A 56 8.77 6.98 -24.96
CA GLU A 56 8.31 7.45 -26.29
C GLU A 56 7.13 8.41 -26.16
N LYS A 57 6.11 8.04 -25.37
CA LYS A 57 4.93 8.90 -25.14
C LYS A 57 5.25 10.16 -24.34
N LEU A 58 6.18 10.07 -23.39
CA LEU A 58 6.59 11.18 -22.54
C LEU A 58 7.52 12.17 -23.27
N GLY A 59 8.21 11.73 -24.34
CA GLY A 59 9.21 12.51 -25.07
C GLY A 59 10.52 12.76 -24.30
N ARG A 60 10.65 12.22 -23.08
CA ARG A 60 11.84 12.35 -22.22
C ARG A 60 11.99 11.15 -21.31
N ARG A 61 13.15 11.02 -20.67
CA ARG A 61 13.42 9.95 -19.68
C ARG A 61 12.68 10.25 -18.37
N PRO A 62 11.94 9.29 -17.79
CA PRO A 62 11.44 9.42 -16.41
C PRO A 62 12.61 9.44 -15.41
N GLU A 63 12.50 10.26 -14.37
CA GLU A 63 13.60 10.47 -13.41
C GLU A 63 13.46 9.63 -12.14
N ASN A 64 12.25 9.53 -11.60
CA ASN A 64 12.00 8.84 -10.34
C ASN A 64 11.06 7.66 -10.60
N ILE A 65 11.56 6.44 -10.44
CA ILE A 65 10.80 5.21 -10.66
C ILE A 65 10.39 4.62 -9.31
N PHE A 66 9.08 4.51 -9.10
CA PHE A 66 8.49 3.77 -7.98
C PHE A 66 7.88 2.50 -8.53
N VAL A 67 8.10 1.38 -7.86
CA VAL A 67 7.68 0.06 -8.34
C VAL A 67 6.85 -0.64 -7.27
N ASN A 68 5.79 -1.35 -7.65
CA ASN A 68 5.02 -2.12 -6.69
C ASN A 68 5.61 -3.50 -6.45
N ILE A 69 5.36 -4.00 -5.24
CA ILE A 69 5.51 -5.39 -4.87
C ILE A 69 4.17 -5.95 -4.42
N SER A 70 3.87 -7.17 -4.85
CA SER A 70 2.66 -7.94 -4.57
C SER A 70 3.01 -9.40 -4.33
N GLY A 71 2.10 -10.17 -3.77
CA GLY A 71 2.23 -11.62 -3.68
C GLY A 71 2.25 -12.15 -2.25
N ILE A 72 2.12 -13.50 -2.14
CA ILE A 72 1.98 -14.23 -0.88
C ILE A 72 3.20 -14.11 0.06
N GLY A 73 4.32 -13.61 -0.45
CA GLY A 73 5.51 -13.29 0.34
C GLY A 73 5.36 -12.02 1.18
N VAL A 74 4.47 -11.09 0.80
CA VAL A 74 4.26 -9.85 1.56
C VAL A 74 3.51 -10.15 2.85
N ARG A 75 4.00 -9.63 3.96
CA ARG A 75 3.42 -9.81 5.29
C ARG A 75 3.33 -8.51 6.06
N GLY A 76 2.28 -8.39 6.86
CA GLY A 76 2.10 -7.28 7.79
C GLY A 76 2.11 -7.77 9.22
N GLN A 77 2.80 -7.05 10.11
CA GLN A 77 2.81 -7.35 11.54
C GLN A 77 2.77 -6.09 12.39
N ARG A 78 2.12 -6.18 13.54
CA ARG A 78 2.17 -5.14 14.56
C ARG A 78 3.42 -5.28 15.38
N SER A 79 3.99 -4.15 15.76
CA SER A 79 5.09 -4.07 16.69
C SER A 79 4.92 -2.88 17.62
N SER A 80 5.51 -2.97 18.80
CA SER A 80 5.53 -1.86 19.75
C SER A 80 6.93 -1.70 20.33
N GLY A 81 7.33 -0.45 20.54
CA GLY A 81 8.59 -0.12 21.18
C GLY A 81 8.38 0.90 22.30
N MET A 82 9.04 0.68 23.42
CA MET A 82 9.00 1.55 24.57
C MET A 82 10.35 2.25 24.75
N THR A 83 10.30 3.56 24.94
CA THR A 83 11.46 4.40 25.23
C THR A 83 11.33 4.97 26.64
N PRO A 84 12.22 4.63 27.56
CA PRO A 84 12.28 5.29 28.88
C PRO A 84 12.76 6.73 28.71
N LEU A 85 12.15 7.66 29.44
CA LEU A 85 12.49 9.08 29.40
C LEU A 85 13.31 9.49 30.66
N ALA A 86 12.67 9.50 31.82
CA ALA A 86 13.32 9.75 33.10
C ALA A 86 12.49 9.16 34.23
N ALA A 87 13.11 8.70 35.32
CA ALA A 87 12.42 8.05 36.43
C ALA A 87 11.31 8.92 37.09
N ARG A 88 11.51 10.24 37.11
CA ARG A 88 10.52 11.21 37.64
C ARG A 88 9.66 11.85 36.55
N GLY A 89 9.80 11.38 35.31
CA GLY A 89 9.19 11.98 34.12
C GLY A 89 9.91 13.26 33.67
N ARG A 90 9.73 13.57 32.38
CA ARG A 90 10.09 14.85 31.75
C ARG A 90 9.21 15.06 30.51
N GLU A 91 9.24 16.24 29.93
CA GLU A 91 8.54 16.51 28.68
C GLU A 91 9.05 15.63 27.53
N VAL A 92 8.10 15.10 26.77
CA VAL A 92 8.36 14.35 25.54
C VAL A 92 8.84 15.28 24.44
N THR A 93 9.96 14.96 23.84
CA THR A 93 10.56 15.69 22.73
C THR A 93 10.39 14.98 21.39
N LYS A 94 10.67 15.67 20.27
CA LYS A 94 10.73 15.04 18.95
C LYS A 94 11.72 13.90 18.89
N PHE A 95 12.85 14.01 19.58
CA PHE A 95 13.87 12.97 19.65
C PHE A 95 13.33 11.68 20.33
N ASP A 96 12.51 11.84 21.36
CA ASP A 96 11.89 10.70 22.05
C ASP A 96 10.89 9.98 21.17
N ILE A 97 10.10 10.71 20.36
CA ILE A 97 9.22 10.13 19.37
C ILE A 97 10.03 9.31 18.36
N GLN A 98 11.09 9.88 17.81
CA GLN A 98 11.98 9.20 16.88
C GLN A 98 12.53 7.90 17.49
N ARG A 99 13.07 7.95 18.69
CA ARG A 99 13.58 6.77 19.40
C ARG A 99 12.49 5.72 19.64
N SER A 100 11.27 6.14 19.97
CA SER A 100 10.17 5.19 20.19
C SER A 100 9.71 4.51 18.91
N ILE A 101 9.75 5.21 17.76
CA ILE A 101 9.48 4.66 16.44
C ILE A 101 10.60 3.68 16.05
N GLU A 102 11.86 4.04 16.27
CA GLU A 102 13.02 3.15 16.04
C GLU A 102 12.89 1.86 16.88
N ALA A 103 12.65 2.01 18.18
CA ALA A 103 12.45 0.87 19.08
C ALA A 103 11.27 -0.03 18.64
N ALA A 104 10.16 0.58 18.22
CA ALA A 104 9.02 -0.16 17.68
C ALA A 104 9.32 -0.84 16.34
N SER A 105 10.23 -0.27 15.55
CA SER A 105 10.64 -0.80 14.24
C SER A 105 11.74 -1.86 14.33
N THR A 106 12.42 -1.97 15.48
CA THR A 106 13.45 -2.98 15.74
C THR A 106 12.77 -4.30 16.09
N VAL A 107 12.37 -5.02 15.08
CA VAL A 107 11.76 -6.36 15.20
C VAL A 107 12.73 -7.38 14.69
N THR A 108 12.80 -8.52 15.36
CA THR A 108 13.50 -9.68 14.82
C THR A 108 12.71 -10.23 13.64
N LEU A 109 13.00 -9.71 12.45
CA LEU A 109 12.53 -10.31 11.21
C LEU A 109 13.43 -11.50 10.85
N PRO A 110 12.91 -12.51 10.16
CA PRO A 110 13.74 -13.49 9.48
C PRO A 110 14.77 -12.78 8.60
N LEU A 111 15.99 -13.30 8.54
CA LEU A 111 17.13 -12.68 7.82
C LEU A 111 16.89 -12.51 6.29
N ASP A 112 15.94 -13.26 5.77
CA ASP A 112 15.53 -13.25 4.37
C ASP A 112 14.45 -12.19 4.03
N ARG A 113 14.12 -11.30 4.97
CA ARG A 113 13.05 -10.30 4.80
C ARG A 113 13.53 -8.87 4.98
N GLU A 114 12.90 -7.99 4.23
CA GLU A 114 13.11 -6.55 4.28
C GLU A 114 11.82 -5.81 4.67
N VAL A 115 11.94 -4.76 5.49
CA VAL A 115 10.82 -3.87 5.84
C VAL A 115 10.65 -2.84 4.73
N LEU A 116 9.50 -2.92 4.05
CA LEU A 116 9.12 -1.96 3.00
C LEU A 116 8.50 -0.69 3.59
N HIS A 117 7.59 -0.86 4.55
CA HIS A 117 6.87 0.27 5.14
C HIS A 117 6.78 0.13 6.66
N ARG A 118 6.94 1.27 7.32
CA ARG A 118 6.73 1.46 8.77
C ARG A 118 5.61 2.46 8.96
N ILE A 119 4.49 2.02 9.52
CA ILE A 119 3.28 2.82 9.63
C ILE A 119 2.98 3.03 11.11
N VAL A 120 3.14 4.27 11.57
CA VAL A 120 2.85 4.62 12.97
C VAL A 120 1.34 4.57 13.20
N HIS A 121 0.92 3.76 14.17
CA HIS A 121 -0.49 3.63 14.51
C HIS A 121 -0.89 4.57 15.64
N ARG A 122 -0.09 4.65 16.71
CA ARG A 122 -0.42 5.39 17.93
C ARG A 122 0.75 5.49 18.89
N PHE A 123 0.66 6.45 19.79
CA PHE A 123 1.54 6.58 20.96
C PHE A 123 0.75 6.35 22.25
N SER A 124 1.48 5.98 23.32
CA SER A 124 0.97 5.85 24.67
C SER A 124 2.01 6.40 25.65
N VAL A 125 1.56 7.16 26.62
CA VAL A 125 2.38 7.79 27.66
C VAL A 125 2.07 7.10 29.00
N ASP A 126 3.10 6.59 29.66
CA ASP A 126 3.06 5.87 30.95
C ASP A 126 2.08 4.69 31.02
N GLY A 127 1.67 4.18 29.85
CA GLY A 127 0.72 3.09 29.70
C GLY A 127 -0.74 3.53 29.68
N GLU A 128 -0.99 4.84 29.73
CA GLU A 128 -2.32 5.40 29.58
C GLU A 128 -2.73 5.53 28.12
N ASN A 129 -4.03 5.80 27.91
CA ASN A 129 -4.70 5.76 26.61
C ASN A 129 -3.99 6.48 25.48
N PHE A 130 -4.22 5.98 24.28
CA PHE A 130 -3.65 6.39 23.02
C PHE A 130 -3.68 7.89 22.77
N ILE A 131 -2.50 8.47 22.61
CA ILE A 131 -2.28 9.89 22.43
C ILE A 131 -1.82 10.11 20.99
N ALA A 132 -2.47 11.06 20.31
CA ALA A 132 -2.13 11.40 18.94
C ALA A 132 -0.87 12.28 18.84
N ASP A 133 -0.67 13.17 19.82
CA ASP A 133 0.50 14.04 19.90
C ASP A 133 1.04 14.03 21.33
N PRO A 134 2.10 13.28 21.60
CA PRO A 134 2.71 13.23 22.90
C PRO A 134 3.72 14.36 23.16
N ILE A 135 4.05 15.23 22.18
CA ILE A 135 5.05 16.29 22.35
C ILE A 135 4.62 17.26 23.45
N GLY A 136 5.53 17.52 24.39
CA GLY A 136 5.31 18.44 25.51
C GLY A 136 4.54 17.83 26.69
N LEU A 137 4.03 16.60 26.58
CA LEU A 137 3.46 15.89 27.71
C LEU A 137 4.56 15.42 28.66
N HIS A 138 4.32 15.49 29.96
CA HIS A 138 5.24 14.99 30.98
C HIS A 138 5.05 13.47 31.12
N ALA A 139 6.14 12.71 30.95
CA ALA A 139 6.12 11.25 30.93
C ALA A 139 7.39 10.62 31.48
N ALA A 140 7.28 9.46 32.09
CA ALA A 140 8.41 8.60 32.45
C ALA A 140 8.77 7.62 31.32
N ARG A 141 7.78 7.25 30.49
CA ARG A 141 7.98 6.35 29.34
C ARG A 141 7.04 6.71 28.18
N LEU A 142 7.55 6.56 26.97
CA LEU A 142 6.79 6.70 25.72
C LEU A 142 6.78 5.35 24.98
N THR A 143 5.59 4.88 24.62
CA THR A 143 5.42 3.68 23.79
C THR A 143 4.86 4.07 22.42
N CYS A 144 5.44 3.54 21.36
CA CYS A 144 4.95 3.68 19.98
C CYS A 144 4.48 2.31 19.48
N GLU A 145 3.32 2.27 18.83
CA GLU A 145 2.87 1.11 18.06
C GLU A 145 2.98 1.39 16.57
N VAL A 146 3.62 0.47 15.85
CA VAL A 146 3.78 0.53 14.40
C VAL A 146 3.20 -0.71 13.74
N TYR A 147 2.79 -0.56 12.49
CA TYR A 147 2.50 -1.67 11.59
C TYR A 147 3.59 -1.74 10.53
N LEU A 148 4.27 -2.88 10.47
CA LEU A 148 5.36 -3.14 9.55
C LEU A 148 4.86 -3.97 8.38
N VAL A 149 5.13 -3.52 7.16
CA VAL A 149 4.92 -4.30 5.94
C VAL A 149 6.29 -4.76 5.46
N SER A 150 6.48 -6.06 5.31
CA SER A 150 7.75 -6.68 4.91
C SER A 150 7.55 -7.65 3.75
N ALA A 151 8.61 -7.84 2.95
CA ALA A 151 8.64 -8.77 1.83
C ALA A 151 9.93 -9.60 1.84
N PRO A 152 9.98 -10.73 1.10
CA PRO A 152 11.22 -11.47 0.89
C PRO A 152 12.26 -10.57 0.20
N MET A 153 13.48 -10.54 0.74
CA MET A 153 14.58 -9.71 0.24
C MET A 153 14.95 -10.03 -1.21
N ASN A 154 14.96 -11.30 -1.58
CA ASN A 154 15.21 -11.72 -2.96
C ASN A 154 14.18 -11.15 -3.93
N GLN A 155 12.89 -11.13 -3.56
CA GLN A 155 11.84 -10.56 -4.42
C GLN A 155 12.02 -9.04 -4.61
N VAL A 156 12.43 -8.32 -3.55
CA VAL A 156 12.74 -6.89 -3.63
C VAL A 156 13.93 -6.65 -4.56
N HIS A 157 15.00 -7.42 -4.40
CA HIS A 157 16.20 -7.33 -5.24
C HIS A 157 15.90 -7.66 -6.70
N ASP A 158 15.08 -8.69 -6.99
CA ASP A 158 14.70 -9.04 -8.35
C ASP A 158 13.90 -7.93 -9.03
N ILE A 159 12.98 -7.26 -8.29
CA ILE A 159 12.26 -6.08 -8.78
C ILE A 159 13.25 -4.95 -9.12
N GLN A 160 14.18 -4.64 -8.22
CA GLN A 160 15.18 -3.60 -8.44
C GLN A 160 16.06 -3.95 -9.65
N LYS A 161 16.52 -5.19 -9.75
CA LYS A 161 17.30 -5.68 -10.88
C LYS A 161 16.57 -5.53 -12.22
N CYS A 162 15.27 -5.88 -12.29
CA CYS A 162 14.48 -5.68 -13.52
C CYS A 162 14.47 -4.22 -13.98
N VAL A 163 14.38 -3.27 -13.04
CA VAL A 163 14.37 -1.84 -13.38
C VAL A 163 15.77 -1.36 -13.78
N ASN A 164 16.82 -1.85 -13.09
CA ASN A 164 18.21 -1.48 -13.36
C ASN A 164 18.65 -1.98 -14.74
N GLU A 165 18.32 -3.21 -15.09
CA GLU A 165 18.61 -3.79 -16.43
C GLU A 165 17.83 -3.07 -17.55
N ALA A 166 16.68 -2.49 -17.25
CA ALA A 166 15.97 -1.60 -18.18
C ALA A 166 16.62 -0.20 -18.29
N GLY A 167 17.72 0.05 -17.58
CA GLY A 167 18.49 1.30 -17.61
C GLY A 167 17.97 2.38 -16.69
N TYR A 168 17.22 2.05 -15.64
CA TYR A 168 16.66 2.99 -14.66
C TYR A 168 16.99 2.52 -13.24
N ASP A 169 16.87 3.43 -12.27
CA ASP A 169 16.99 3.11 -10.83
C ASP A 169 15.61 3.11 -10.18
N ALA A 170 15.27 2.02 -9.49
CA ALA A 170 14.08 1.96 -8.65
C ALA A 170 14.32 2.74 -7.37
N ARG A 171 13.67 3.90 -7.24
CA ARG A 171 13.80 4.75 -6.04
C ARG A 171 13.23 4.09 -4.79
N GLU A 172 12.13 3.38 -4.95
CA GLU A 172 11.45 2.67 -3.85
C GLU A 172 10.58 1.56 -4.40
N VAL A 173 10.54 0.45 -3.64
CA VAL A 173 9.59 -0.65 -3.85
C VAL A 173 8.45 -0.49 -2.85
N VAL A 174 7.22 -0.34 -3.37
CA VAL A 174 6.03 0.01 -2.62
C VAL A 174 5.04 -1.15 -2.62
N PHE A 175 4.47 -1.49 -1.47
CA PHE A 175 3.42 -2.51 -1.41
C PHE A 175 2.18 -2.06 -2.21
N THR A 176 1.63 -2.98 -3.03
CA THR A 176 0.52 -2.70 -3.96
C THR A 176 -0.68 -2.06 -3.25
N GLY A 177 -1.11 -2.59 -2.10
CA GLY A 177 -2.25 -2.05 -1.38
C GLY A 177 -2.08 -0.60 -0.91
N ILE A 178 -0.85 -0.16 -0.63
CA ILE A 178 -0.56 1.26 -0.34
C ILE A 178 -0.67 2.09 -1.61
N ALA A 179 -0.11 1.62 -2.72
CA ALA A 179 -0.25 2.31 -4.01
C ALA A 179 -1.73 2.45 -4.40
N ASP A 180 -2.52 1.38 -4.31
CA ASP A 180 -3.93 1.40 -4.64
C ASP A 180 -4.70 2.41 -3.78
N SER A 181 -4.43 2.48 -2.48
CA SER A 181 -5.05 3.46 -1.58
C SER A 181 -4.80 4.91 -2.00
N CYS A 182 -3.61 5.20 -2.57
CA CYS A 182 -3.28 6.52 -3.11
C CYS A 182 -4.11 6.89 -4.34
N SER A 183 -4.60 5.89 -5.06
CA SER A 183 -5.35 6.07 -6.30
C SER A 183 -6.86 6.14 -6.09
N ILE A 184 -7.41 5.33 -5.18
CA ILE A 184 -8.85 5.07 -5.09
C ILE A 184 -9.54 5.64 -3.86
N LEU A 185 -8.83 5.84 -2.71
CA LEU A 185 -9.46 6.40 -1.51
C LEU A 185 -9.66 7.91 -1.64
N ASP A 186 -10.90 8.35 -1.53
CA ASP A 186 -11.24 9.76 -1.43
C ASP A 186 -11.20 10.26 0.03
N GLN A 187 -11.51 11.56 0.23
CA GLN A 187 -11.52 12.15 1.57
C GLN A 187 -12.59 11.55 2.48
N GLN A 188 -13.69 11.05 1.93
CA GLN A 188 -14.76 10.42 2.71
C GLN A 188 -14.37 9.00 3.09
N ASP A 189 -13.84 8.21 2.15
CA ASP A 189 -13.31 6.87 2.40
C ASP A 189 -12.24 6.91 3.52
N ARG A 190 -11.39 7.95 3.52
CA ARG A 190 -10.34 8.16 4.54
C ARG A 190 -10.84 8.55 5.94
N LYS A 191 -12.09 8.97 6.08
CA LYS A 191 -12.69 9.27 7.40
C LYS A 191 -13.22 8.02 8.09
N GLY A 192 -13.45 6.96 7.33
CA GLY A 192 -14.05 5.70 7.78
C GLY A 192 -13.05 4.57 7.89
N CYS A 193 -13.61 3.38 8.00
CA CYS A 193 -12.88 2.13 7.91
C CYS A 193 -13.25 1.43 6.60
N VAL A 194 -12.33 1.30 5.69
CA VAL A 194 -12.53 0.77 4.34
C VAL A 194 -11.60 -0.40 4.10
N MET A 195 -12.12 -1.47 3.53
CA MET A 195 -11.33 -2.58 3.03
C MET A 195 -11.14 -2.41 1.52
N ILE A 196 -9.88 -2.35 1.07
CA ILE A 196 -9.51 -2.49 -0.34
C ILE A 196 -9.25 -3.96 -0.61
N LEU A 197 -9.90 -4.51 -1.62
CA LEU A 197 -9.75 -5.88 -2.07
C LEU A 197 -9.25 -5.86 -3.52
N ASP A 198 -7.94 -5.99 -3.71
CA ASP A 198 -7.33 -6.12 -5.03
C ASP A 198 -7.33 -7.58 -5.46
N ILE A 199 -8.28 -7.94 -6.35
CA ILE A 199 -8.38 -9.28 -6.94
C ILE A 199 -7.62 -9.26 -8.26
N GLY A 200 -6.32 -9.55 -8.16
CA GLY A 200 -5.40 -9.59 -9.28
C GLY A 200 -5.60 -10.83 -10.17
N HIS A 201 -4.61 -11.11 -11.02
CA HIS A 201 -4.67 -12.27 -11.93
C HIS A 201 -4.57 -13.60 -11.20
N SER A 202 -3.72 -13.71 -10.20
CA SER A 202 -3.40 -14.96 -9.48
C SER A 202 -3.23 -14.80 -7.97
N VAL A 203 -3.39 -13.59 -7.44
CA VAL A 203 -3.27 -13.24 -6.03
C VAL A 203 -4.33 -12.21 -5.71
N THR A 204 -4.91 -12.32 -4.52
CA THR A 204 -5.80 -11.29 -3.94
C THR A 204 -5.13 -10.68 -2.71
N GLU A 205 -5.12 -9.37 -2.64
CA GLU A 205 -4.63 -8.58 -1.52
C GLU A 205 -5.78 -7.83 -0.87
N ALA A 206 -6.00 -8.08 0.41
CA ALA A 206 -6.97 -7.34 1.22
C ALA A 206 -6.24 -6.41 2.16
N CYS A 207 -6.59 -5.13 2.11
CA CYS A 207 -5.98 -4.07 2.90
C CYS A 207 -7.05 -3.32 3.68
N LEU A 208 -6.95 -3.33 5.00
CA LEU A 208 -7.86 -2.60 5.87
C LEU A 208 -7.27 -1.24 6.22
N PHE A 209 -7.96 -0.19 5.83
CA PHE A 209 -7.63 1.19 6.19
C PHE A 209 -8.65 1.73 7.18
N SER A 210 -8.19 2.41 8.20
CA SER A 210 -9.03 3.15 9.14
C SER A 210 -8.47 4.54 9.34
N GLU A 211 -9.29 5.54 9.17
CA GLU A 211 -8.88 6.96 9.19
C GLU A 211 -7.72 7.24 8.20
N GLY A 212 -7.73 6.58 7.03
CA GLY A 212 -6.70 6.69 6.00
C GLY A 212 -5.40 5.93 6.29
N VAL A 213 -5.28 5.26 7.44
CA VAL A 213 -4.07 4.53 7.86
C VAL A 213 -4.25 3.03 7.64
N LEU A 214 -3.29 2.37 7.01
CA LEU A 214 -3.27 0.93 6.85
C LEU A 214 -3.17 0.24 8.21
N LYS A 215 -4.15 -0.58 8.55
CA LYS A 215 -4.26 -1.30 9.82
C LYS A 215 -3.91 -2.77 9.72
N ARG A 216 -4.20 -3.38 8.56
CA ARG A 216 -3.98 -4.80 8.34
C ARG A 216 -3.90 -5.13 6.85
N ILE A 217 -3.13 -6.15 6.53
CA ILE A 217 -3.11 -6.79 5.22
C ILE A 217 -3.36 -8.29 5.35
N ALA A 218 -4.00 -8.87 4.35
CA ALA A 218 -4.07 -10.31 4.12
C ALA A 218 -3.79 -10.55 2.63
N VAL A 219 -3.02 -11.57 2.32
CA VAL A 219 -2.68 -11.95 0.95
C VAL A 219 -2.96 -13.42 0.75
N VAL A 220 -3.75 -13.74 -0.27
CA VAL A 220 -4.17 -15.11 -0.57
C VAL A 220 -3.85 -15.47 -2.03
N PRO A 221 -3.46 -16.74 -2.31
CA PRO A 221 -3.12 -17.20 -3.66
C PRO A 221 -4.37 -17.51 -4.49
N PHE A 222 -5.25 -16.53 -4.62
CA PHE A 222 -6.50 -16.56 -5.38
C PHE A 222 -6.57 -15.35 -6.30
N GLY A 223 -7.09 -15.49 -7.52
CA GLY A 223 -7.24 -14.37 -8.45
C GLY A 223 -8.15 -14.72 -9.64
N ALA A 224 -8.19 -13.85 -10.65
CA ALA A 224 -9.02 -14.00 -11.83
C ALA A 224 -8.85 -15.33 -12.57
N LEU A 225 -7.68 -15.96 -12.49
CA LEU A 225 -7.44 -17.31 -13.05
C LEU A 225 -8.38 -18.37 -12.47
N ASN A 226 -8.74 -18.22 -11.21
CA ASN A 226 -9.60 -19.14 -10.48
C ASN A 226 -11.10 -18.90 -10.75
N LEU A 227 -11.44 -17.78 -11.41
CA LEU A 227 -12.82 -17.38 -11.71
C LEU A 227 -13.30 -17.87 -13.09
N LYS A 228 -12.46 -18.57 -13.87
CA LYS A 228 -12.84 -19.14 -15.15
C LYS A 228 -13.90 -20.23 -14.96
N GLY A 229 -15.13 -19.97 -15.35
CA GLY A 229 -16.27 -20.90 -15.20
C GLY A 229 -17.32 -20.45 -14.20
N GLY A 230 -17.16 -19.26 -13.61
CA GLY A 230 -18.06 -18.72 -12.59
C GLY A 230 -17.43 -18.75 -11.19
N PHE A 231 -17.82 -17.80 -10.34
CA PHE A 231 -17.21 -17.66 -9.01
C PHE A 231 -18.01 -18.33 -7.89
N ARG A 232 -19.30 -18.64 -8.12
CA ARG A 232 -20.20 -19.19 -7.08
C ARG A 232 -19.95 -20.66 -6.74
N GLU A 233 -19.27 -21.39 -7.60
CA GLU A 233 -19.03 -22.83 -7.45
C GLU A 233 -17.58 -23.20 -7.15
N VAL A 234 -16.73 -22.21 -6.85
CA VAL A 234 -15.29 -22.43 -6.63
C VAL A 234 -14.98 -22.45 -5.13
N PRO A 235 -14.76 -23.63 -4.52
CA PRO A 235 -14.44 -23.72 -3.07
C PRO A 235 -13.29 -22.82 -2.66
N VAL A 236 -12.28 -22.62 -3.53
CA VAL A 236 -11.11 -21.79 -3.27
C VAL A 236 -11.46 -20.32 -3.01
N ILE A 237 -12.53 -19.78 -3.62
CA ILE A 237 -12.97 -18.40 -3.32
C ILE A 237 -13.55 -18.30 -1.90
N GLU A 238 -14.29 -19.31 -1.47
CA GLU A 238 -14.84 -19.38 -0.12
C GLU A 238 -13.74 -19.44 0.92
N GLU A 239 -12.73 -20.28 0.71
CA GLU A 239 -11.56 -20.38 1.57
C GLU A 239 -10.76 -19.08 1.61
N ALA A 240 -10.51 -18.46 0.45
CA ALA A 240 -9.80 -17.19 0.36
C ALA A 240 -10.55 -16.07 1.10
N MET A 241 -11.86 -15.94 0.88
CA MET A 241 -12.67 -14.94 1.56
C MET A 241 -12.81 -15.21 3.06
N ALA A 242 -12.86 -16.48 3.48
CA ALA A 242 -12.88 -16.87 4.89
C ALA A 242 -11.53 -16.54 5.58
N ALA A 243 -10.40 -16.79 4.92
CA ALA A 243 -9.07 -16.42 5.42
C ALA A 243 -8.95 -14.89 5.60
N ILE A 244 -9.33 -14.11 4.57
CA ILE A 244 -9.37 -12.64 4.64
C ILE A 244 -10.30 -12.19 5.77
N GLY A 245 -11.50 -12.75 5.85
CA GLY A 245 -12.47 -12.44 6.90
C GLY A 245 -11.97 -12.76 8.30
N SER A 246 -11.21 -13.85 8.48
CA SER A 246 -10.58 -14.20 9.75
C SER A 246 -9.53 -13.16 10.15
N ASP A 247 -8.64 -12.80 9.23
CA ASP A 247 -7.62 -11.78 9.46
C ASP A 247 -8.24 -10.41 9.78
N MET A 248 -9.32 -10.04 9.09
CA MET A 248 -10.01 -8.77 9.33
C MET A 248 -10.81 -8.79 10.64
N ARG A 249 -11.32 -9.95 11.11
CA ARG A 249 -11.98 -10.07 12.44
C ARG A 249 -11.02 -9.77 13.59
N GLN A 250 -9.76 -10.17 13.50
CA GLN A 250 -8.76 -9.80 14.52
C GLN A 250 -8.55 -8.27 14.61
N ALA A 251 -8.83 -7.53 13.54
CA ALA A 251 -8.86 -6.07 13.59
C ALA A 251 -10.11 -5.52 14.29
N ARG A 252 -11.23 -6.28 14.31
CA ARG A 252 -12.48 -5.89 15.00
C ARG A 252 -12.36 -5.91 16.53
N GLU A 253 -11.53 -6.77 17.09
CA GLU A 253 -11.28 -6.81 18.55
C GLU A 253 -10.72 -5.47 19.06
N SER A 254 -10.18 -4.64 18.17
CA SER A 254 -9.78 -3.26 18.45
C SER A 254 -10.88 -2.21 18.22
N GLY A 255 -12.15 -2.61 18.08
CA GLY A 255 -13.30 -1.69 17.90
C GLY A 255 -13.46 -1.12 16.49
N THR A 256 -12.70 -1.60 15.50
CA THR A 256 -12.73 -1.12 14.12
C THR A 256 -13.79 -1.86 13.31
N GLN A 257 -14.88 -1.20 12.93
CA GLN A 257 -15.92 -1.77 12.08
C GLN A 257 -15.72 -1.35 10.62
N ILE A 258 -15.66 -2.33 9.69
CA ILE A 258 -15.59 -2.05 8.25
C ILE A 258 -16.89 -1.36 7.80
N ASN A 259 -16.77 -0.19 7.17
CA ASN A 259 -17.89 0.57 6.62
C ASN A 259 -18.23 0.12 5.20
N SER A 260 -17.21 -0.11 4.35
CA SER A 260 -17.39 -0.49 2.95
C SER A 260 -16.20 -1.28 2.42
N VAL A 261 -16.41 -1.97 1.31
CA VAL A 261 -15.38 -2.68 0.56
C VAL A 261 -15.20 -2.02 -0.81
N ILE A 262 -13.96 -1.76 -1.21
CA ILE A 262 -13.62 -1.30 -2.55
C ILE A 262 -12.88 -2.43 -3.27
N VAL A 263 -13.46 -2.92 -4.35
CA VAL A 263 -12.90 -4.01 -5.14
C VAL A 263 -12.13 -3.45 -6.32
N THR A 264 -10.89 -3.87 -6.49
CA THR A 264 -10.01 -3.49 -7.61
C THR A 264 -9.32 -4.71 -8.19
N GLY A 265 -8.43 -4.50 -9.16
CA GLY A 265 -7.75 -5.59 -9.85
C GLY A 265 -8.49 -6.08 -11.09
N GLY A 266 -7.88 -7.07 -11.78
CA GLY A 266 -8.38 -7.55 -13.07
C GLY A 266 -9.72 -8.28 -12.99
N ALA A 267 -10.08 -8.82 -11.84
CA ALA A 267 -11.33 -9.53 -11.63
C ALA A 267 -12.48 -8.63 -11.21
N ALA A 268 -12.26 -7.36 -10.88
CA ALA A 268 -13.30 -6.44 -10.37
C ALA A 268 -14.50 -6.25 -11.30
N PHE A 269 -14.36 -6.62 -12.58
CA PHE A 269 -15.40 -6.54 -13.62
C PHE A 269 -16.09 -7.88 -13.90
N THR A 270 -15.85 -8.89 -13.08
CA THR A 270 -16.57 -10.17 -13.20
C THR A 270 -18.00 -9.97 -12.75
N ASP A 271 -18.96 -10.32 -13.61
CA ASP A 271 -20.39 -10.16 -13.33
C ASP A 271 -20.80 -10.86 -12.03
N GLY A 272 -21.51 -10.15 -11.17
CA GLY A 272 -21.99 -10.63 -9.87
C GLY A 272 -20.93 -10.74 -8.77
N LEU A 273 -19.67 -10.34 -9.02
CA LEU A 273 -18.61 -10.40 -8.00
C LEU A 273 -18.82 -9.37 -6.89
N ILE A 274 -19.29 -8.18 -7.23
CA ILE A 274 -19.55 -7.12 -6.23
C ILE A 274 -20.65 -7.60 -5.27
N GLU A 275 -21.76 -8.11 -5.77
CA GLU A 275 -22.87 -8.64 -4.99
C GLU A 275 -22.43 -9.80 -4.10
N PHE A 276 -21.59 -10.70 -4.61
CA PHE A 276 -21.00 -11.78 -3.83
C PHE A 276 -20.13 -11.23 -2.67
N ILE A 277 -19.33 -10.21 -2.91
CA ILE A 277 -18.48 -9.58 -1.89
C ILE A 277 -19.34 -8.87 -0.83
N GLU A 278 -20.42 -8.19 -1.24
CA GLU A 278 -21.40 -7.58 -0.33
C GLU A 278 -22.03 -8.61 0.61
N GLU A 279 -22.49 -9.72 0.05
CA GLU A 279 -23.07 -10.83 0.80
C GLU A 279 -22.03 -11.41 1.79
N LYS A 280 -20.82 -11.70 1.30
CA LYS A 280 -19.77 -12.35 2.09
C LYS A 280 -19.29 -11.53 3.28
N PHE A 281 -19.10 -10.24 3.09
CA PHE A 281 -18.63 -9.33 4.15
C PHE A 281 -19.79 -8.63 4.89
N SER A 282 -21.04 -8.76 4.42
CA SER A 282 -22.22 -8.05 4.94
C SER A 282 -21.98 -6.53 5.01
N ARG A 283 -21.36 -5.98 3.95
CA ARG A 283 -21.02 -4.57 3.83
C ARG A 283 -21.16 -4.11 2.39
N PRO A 284 -21.53 -2.83 2.17
CA PRO A 284 -21.58 -2.26 0.82
C PRO A 284 -20.23 -2.43 0.12
N ALA A 285 -20.27 -2.88 -1.14
CA ALA A 285 -19.09 -2.98 -1.98
C ALA A 285 -19.24 -2.14 -3.25
N LYS A 286 -18.13 -1.61 -3.74
CA LYS A 286 -18.07 -0.86 -4.99
C LYS A 286 -16.79 -1.16 -5.75
N THR A 287 -16.83 -1.03 -7.07
CA THR A 287 -15.61 -1.09 -7.88
C THR A 287 -14.75 0.16 -7.64
N GLY A 288 -13.45 -0.04 -7.42
CA GLY A 288 -12.48 1.03 -7.29
C GLY A 288 -12.25 1.73 -8.61
N ALA A 289 -12.19 3.06 -8.60
CA ALA A 289 -11.83 3.88 -9.75
C ALA A 289 -10.79 4.92 -9.33
N ILE A 290 -9.92 5.32 -10.27
CA ILE A 290 -8.96 6.40 -10.05
C ILE A 290 -9.73 7.68 -9.76
N ARG A 291 -9.45 8.29 -8.61
CA ARG A 291 -10.04 9.56 -8.18
C ARG A 291 -9.27 10.72 -8.79
N ASP A 292 -9.95 11.84 -9.02
CA ASP A 292 -9.35 13.07 -9.50
C ASP A 292 -8.44 12.84 -10.72
N SER A 293 -8.92 12.03 -11.69
CA SER A 293 -8.20 11.74 -12.92
C SER A 293 -8.11 13.00 -13.75
N VAL A 294 -7.03 13.74 -13.53
CA VAL A 294 -6.66 14.87 -14.38
C VAL A 294 -5.69 14.32 -15.43
N GLY A 295 -6.12 14.27 -16.69
CA GLY A 295 -5.26 13.89 -17.81
C GLY A 295 -5.86 12.82 -18.74
N ASN A 296 -5.07 12.41 -19.74
CA ASN A 296 -5.46 11.61 -20.90
C ASN A 296 -5.67 10.10 -20.63
N LEU A 297 -6.23 9.69 -19.50
CA LEU A 297 -6.64 8.31 -19.28
C LEU A 297 -8.05 8.10 -19.80
N THR A 298 -8.24 7.08 -20.64
CA THR A 298 -9.59 6.61 -21.01
C THR A 298 -10.28 5.95 -19.82
N ASP A 299 -11.61 5.80 -19.85
CA ASP A 299 -12.34 5.13 -18.75
C ASP A 299 -11.82 3.72 -18.47
N ILE A 300 -11.48 2.96 -19.52
CA ILE A 300 -10.88 1.61 -19.37
C ILE A 300 -9.48 1.67 -18.75
N ASP A 301 -8.69 2.68 -19.11
CA ASP A 301 -7.34 2.87 -18.55
C ASP A 301 -7.41 3.30 -17.09
N ASN A 302 -8.44 4.06 -16.69
CA ASN A 302 -8.69 4.45 -15.31
C ASN A 302 -8.77 3.25 -14.36
N PHE A 303 -9.33 2.12 -14.79
CA PHE A 303 -9.38 0.91 -13.97
C PHE A 303 -8.12 0.05 -14.10
N ARG A 304 -7.50 0.06 -15.29
CA ARG A 304 -6.32 -0.78 -15.57
C ARG A 304 -5.03 -0.20 -15.01
N ALA A 305 -4.99 1.09 -14.68
CA ALA A 305 -3.81 1.81 -14.23
C ALA A 305 -3.87 2.20 -12.73
N ILE A 306 -4.81 1.65 -11.94
CA ILE A 306 -4.99 2.01 -10.52
C ILE A 306 -3.67 1.98 -9.76
N THR A 307 -2.98 0.84 -9.71
CA THR A 307 -1.72 0.68 -8.98
C THR A 307 -0.62 1.59 -9.54
N ALA A 308 -0.48 1.68 -10.86
CA ALA A 308 0.55 2.53 -11.48
C ALA A 308 0.30 4.03 -11.21
N THR A 309 -0.95 4.46 -11.25
CA THR A 309 -1.36 5.83 -10.89
C THR A 309 -1.12 6.10 -9.40
N GLY A 310 -1.44 5.12 -8.57
CA GLY A 310 -1.20 5.17 -7.13
C GLY A 310 0.29 5.28 -6.78
N LEU A 311 1.16 4.52 -7.45
CA LEU A 311 2.62 4.63 -7.31
C LEU A 311 3.12 6.03 -7.68
N ALA A 312 2.63 6.58 -8.78
CA ALA A 312 3.02 7.91 -9.22
C ALA A 312 2.55 8.99 -8.22
N ARG A 313 1.33 8.88 -7.67
CA ARG A 313 0.84 9.76 -6.59
C ARG A 313 1.63 9.60 -5.29
N TYR A 314 1.94 8.36 -4.90
CA TYR A 314 2.79 8.07 -3.75
C TYR A 314 4.16 8.75 -3.91
N GLY A 315 4.78 8.58 -5.07
CA GLY A 315 6.06 9.19 -5.40
C GLY A 315 6.00 10.72 -5.42
N ALA A 316 4.96 11.30 -6.01
CA ALA A 316 4.75 12.74 -6.00
C ALA A 316 4.66 13.30 -4.57
N GLY A 317 3.90 12.66 -3.70
CA GLY A 317 3.79 13.03 -2.29
C GLY A 317 5.15 13.00 -1.57
N LYS A 318 5.99 11.97 -1.85
CA LYS A 318 7.35 11.89 -1.30
C LYS A 318 8.28 13.00 -1.80
N LEU A 319 8.18 13.35 -3.07
CA LEU A 319 9.07 14.33 -3.70
C LEU A 319 8.72 15.77 -3.30
N THR A 320 7.44 16.05 -3.05
CA THR A 320 6.97 17.41 -2.69
C THR A 320 7.00 17.69 -1.20
N GLY A 321 7.30 16.70 -0.37
CA GLY A 321 7.14 16.83 1.08
C GLY A 321 5.69 17.08 1.51
N GLN A 322 4.73 16.90 0.60
CA GLN A 322 3.31 16.96 0.95
C GLN A 322 3.02 15.88 1.97
N LYS A 323 2.28 16.27 3.01
CA LYS A 323 1.91 15.37 4.13
C LYS A 323 1.42 14.05 3.56
N ARG A 324 2.06 12.97 3.99
CA ARG A 324 1.65 11.60 3.65
C ARG A 324 0.29 11.35 4.29
N GLU A 325 -0.76 11.77 3.61
CA GLU A 325 -2.13 11.54 4.06
C GLU A 325 -2.47 10.06 4.24
N PHE A 326 -1.57 9.16 3.83
CA PHE A 326 -1.83 7.72 3.72
C PHE A 326 -1.18 6.86 4.82
N MET A 327 -0.30 7.42 5.64
CA MET A 327 0.48 6.64 6.61
C MET A 327 0.37 7.11 8.05
N THR A 328 -0.30 8.23 8.30
CA THR A 328 -0.45 8.78 9.66
C THR A 328 -1.90 9.15 9.94
N PRO A 329 -2.41 8.91 11.14
CA PRO A 329 -3.76 9.32 11.55
C PRO A 329 -3.83 10.84 11.67
N ILE A 330 -3.98 11.52 10.52
CA ILE A 330 -3.84 12.98 10.35
C ILE A 330 -4.83 13.77 11.21
N ARG A 331 -5.99 13.20 11.52
CA ARG A 331 -7.04 13.92 12.27
C ARG A 331 -6.72 14.16 13.74
N ARG A 332 -5.74 13.42 14.30
CA ARG A 332 -5.43 13.46 15.75
C ARG A 332 -3.99 13.80 16.06
N MET A 333 -3.09 13.82 15.06
CA MET A 333 -1.68 14.14 15.28
C MET A 333 -1.38 15.60 14.92
N SER A 334 -0.55 16.27 15.71
CA SER A 334 -0.11 17.62 15.36
C SER A 334 0.76 17.60 14.11
N SER A 335 0.80 18.73 13.38
CA SER A 335 1.66 18.86 12.21
C SER A 335 3.13 18.54 12.52
N LYS A 336 3.60 18.89 13.73
CA LYS A 336 4.97 18.65 14.19
C LYS A 336 5.34 17.15 14.24
N VAL A 337 4.40 16.31 14.71
CA VAL A 337 4.59 14.84 14.78
C VAL A 337 4.49 14.24 13.39
N VAL A 338 3.52 14.69 12.59
CA VAL A 338 3.36 14.23 11.21
C VAL A 338 4.60 14.56 10.36
N ASP A 339 5.13 15.78 10.49
CA ASP A 339 6.34 16.20 9.77
C ASP A 339 7.56 15.38 10.20
N LEU A 340 7.67 15.07 11.50
CA LEU A 340 8.73 14.21 12.03
C LEU A 340 8.65 12.79 11.46
N ILE A 341 7.45 12.18 11.48
CA ILE A 341 7.25 10.84 10.92
C ILE A 341 7.58 10.83 9.43
N ASN A 342 7.10 11.83 8.67
CA ASN A 342 7.37 11.93 7.25
C ASN A 342 8.83 12.19 6.89
N SER A 343 9.59 12.85 7.76
CA SER A 343 11.03 13.08 7.54
C SER A 343 11.86 11.84 7.84
N TYR A 344 11.31 10.88 8.59
CA TYR A 344 12.02 9.68 9.01
C TYR A 344 11.83 8.50 8.03
N PHE A 345 10.76 8.49 7.26
CA PHE A 345 10.39 7.45 6.30
C PHE A 345 10.27 8.03 4.90
#